data_3cc5226e604701b3ef043f7ab388e745
#
_entry.id   3cc5226e604701b3ef043f7ab388e745
#
_cell.length_a   1.000
_cell.length_b   1.000
_cell.length_c   1.000
_cell.angle_alpha   90.00
_cell.angle_beta   90.00
_cell.angle_gamma   90.00
#
_symmetry.space_group_name_H-M   'P 1'
#
loop_
_entity.id
_entity.type
_entity.pdbx_description
1 polymer ?
#
loop_
_entity_poly.entity_id
_entity_poly.type
_entity_poly.pdbx_seq_one_letter_code
_entity_poly.pdbx_strand_id
1 'polypeptide(L)'
;RAAPPRGGPHPDAGAPCDWAILAHFATTARPAPPTVADPHPARPGERPEREDKRSLFQKLVEFIRPGPDSTDELIGTLAEAEDNEVIDAESRVMLEGVLRMADMTAGDAMVAAPRMDLLDIDAPYEDMLLEVIRTAHSRFPVYQGERENIIGILMAKDLLKLQRAPELNIRALLRPAAFVPETKGLNDLLREFRGNRNHLAIVIDEFGRVAGLITIEDVLEQIVGEIEDEFDIPEDEGDIFGLADRTYRVSGDTPIERVAEAFGVTVQGSDPDETFDTIGGLIAHEMGHVPKRGEHLQLCGLHFVVLHTKGGAVRWFKVSRVDENSAAA
;
A
#
# COMPACT_ATOMS: atom_id res chain seq x y z
N ARG A 1 60.18 -45.94 2.82
CA ARG A 1 60.06 -46.91 3.93
C ARG A 1 59.47 -46.18 5.13
N ALA A 2 58.16 -46.34 5.32
CA ALA A 2 57.51 -46.52 6.63
C ALA A 2 56.00 -46.58 6.34
N ALA A 3 55.39 -47.65 6.77
CA ALA A 3 53.98 -47.99 6.58
C ALA A 3 53.09 -47.19 7.54
N PRO A 4 51.78 -47.05 7.22
CA PRO A 4 50.82 -46.32 8.06
C PRO A 4 50.28 -47.20 9.19
N PRO A 5 49.87 -46.64 10.31
CA PRO A 5 49.15 -47.37 11.36
C PRO A 5 47.67 -47.55 11.04
N ARG A 6 47.20 -48.71 11.43
CA ARG A 6 45.82 -49.23 11.29
C ARG A 6 44.84 -48.55 12.27
N GLY A 7 43.66 -48.26 11.82
CA GLY A 7 42.37 -48.79 12.24
C GLY A 7 41.94 -48.53 13.70
N GLY A 8 40.96 -47.68 13.87
CA GLY A 8 40.05 -47.66 15.02
C GLY A 8 38.59 -47.66 14.51
N PRO A 9 37.64 -48.22 15.25
CA PRO A 9 36.39 -48.72 14.72
C PRO A 9 35.33 -47.63 14.52
N HIS A 10 34.55 -47.81 13.46
CA HIS A 10 33.25 -47.15 13.24
C HIS A 10 32.28 -47.50 14.40
N PRO A 11 31.50 -46.56 14.90
CA PRO A 11 30.24 -46.91 15.53
C PRO A 11 29.15 -47.00 14.48
N ASP A 12 28.49 -48.12 14.55
CA ASP A 12 27.39 -48.60 13.74
C ASP A 12 26.12 -47.79 13.87
N ALA A 13 25.39 -47.89 12.78
CA ALA A 13 23.97 -48.14 12.68
C ALA A 13 22.99 -47.05 13.12
N GLY A 14 22.37 -46.54 12.07
CA GLY A 14 21.08 -45.91 12.06
C GLY A 14 20.01 -46.54 12.94
N ALA A 15 19.39 -45.70 13.73
CA ALA A 15 18.08 -45.96 14.28
C ALA A 15 17.01 -45.63 13.24
N PRO A 16 16.10 -46.54 12.90
CA PRO A 16 14.97 -46.24 12.07
C PRO A 16 13.99 -45.31 12.82
N CYS A 17 13.60 -44.22 12.21
CA CYS A 17 12.48 -43.40 12.68
C CYS A 17 11.20 -44.24 12.70
N ASP A 18 10.73 -44.49 13.90
CA ASP A 18 9.52 -45.25 14.20
C ASP A 18 8.27 -44.39 13.82
N TRP A 19 7.71 -44.66 12.65
CA TRP A 19 6.41 -44.07 12.27
C TRP A 19 5.22 -44.86 12.79
N ALA A 20 5.43 -45.77 13.74
CA ALA A 20 4.37 -46.62 14.27
C ALA A 20 3.46 -45.94 15.30
N ILE A 21 3.70 -44.65 15.66
CA ILE A 21 2.91 -43.96 16.69
C ILE A 21 1.72 -43.18 16.12
N LEU A 22 1.61 -43.01 14.79
CA LEU A 22 0.48 -42.30 14.18
C LEU A 22 -0.65 -43.20 13.62
N ALA A 23 -0.58 -44.51 13.81
CA ALA A 23 -1.59 -45.45 13.32
C ALA A 23 -2.62 -45.88 14.37
N HIS A 24 -2.68 -45.30 15.56
CA HIS A 24 -3.55 -45.78 16.66
C HIS A 24 -4.74 -44.84 16.98
N PHE A 25 -5.06 -43.87 16.12
CA PHE A 25 -6.23 -43.00 16.32
C PHE A 25 -7.33 -43.11 15.23
N ALA A 26 -7.39 -44.20 14.52
CA ALA A 26 -8.42 -44.37 13.49
C ALA A 26 -9.14 -45.72 13.60
N THR A 27 -9.71 -46.05 14.75
CA THR A 27 -10.73 -47.11 14.84
C THR A 27 -11.58 -46.90 16.10
N THR A 28 -12.37 -45.84 16.14
CA THR A 28 -13.61 -45.83 16.91
C THR A 28 -14.74 -45.71 15.89
N ALA A 29 -15.44 -46.84 15.72
CA ALA A 29 -16.62 -46.97 14.91
C ALA A 29 -17.65 -45.91 15.32
N ARG A 30 -18.05 -45.05 14.40
CA ARG A 30 -19.25 -44.21 14.53
C ARG A 30 -20.45 -45.13 14.64
N PRO A 31 -21.34 -44.96 15.63
CA PRO A 31 -22.63 -45.62 15.60
C PRO A 31 -23.42 -45.15 14.37
N ALA A 32 -24.07 -46.07 13.68
CA ALA A 32 -24.96 -45.79 12.55
C ALA A 32 -26.08 -44.82 12.96
N PRO A 33 -26.42 -43.87 12.10
CA PRO A 33 -27.56 -43.00 12.37
C PRO A 33 -28.86 -43.81 12.40
N PRO A 34 -29.82 -43.44 13.24
CA PRO A 34 -31.11 -44.13 13.30
C PRO A 34 -31.83 -43.99 11.93
N THR A 35 -32.35 -45.07 11.45
CA THR A 35 -33.22 -45.17 10.29
C THR A 35 -34.42 -44.22 10.49
N VAL A 36 -34.43 -43.13 9.78
CA VAL A 36 -35.59 -42.24 9.68
C VAL A 36 -36.60 -42.90 8.77
N ALA A 37 -37.76 -43.23 9.32
CA ALA A 37 -38.92 -43.68 8.55
C ALA A 37 -39.30 -42.61 7.53
N ASP A 38 -39.62 -43.07 6.27
CA ASP A 38 -40.09 -42.21 5.19
C ASP A 38 -41.30 -41.38 5.65
N PRO A 39 -41.22 -40.07 5.55
CA PRO A 39 -42.41 -39.24 5.74
C PRO A 39 -43.31 -39.34 4.50
N HIS A 40 -44.58 -39.60 4.73
CA HIS A 40 -45.67 -39.48 3.78
C HIS A 40 -45.56 -38.22 2.92
N PRO A 41 -46.03 -38.24 1.65
CA PRO A 41 -46.02 -37.06 0.80
C PRO A 41 -46.85 -35.95 1.42
N ALA A 42 -46.20 -34.85 1.74
CA ALA A 42 -46.85 -33.64 2.22
C ALA A 42 -47.78 -33.08 1.11
N ARG A 43 -48.99 -32.78 1.49
CA ARG A 43 -49.96 -32.01 0.70
C ARG A 43 -49.37 -30.68 0.27
N PRO A 44 -49.62 -30.17 -0.93
CA PRO A 44 -49.25 -28.82 -1.31
C PRO A 44 -50.18 -27.83 -0.61
N GLY A 45 -49.70 -27.17 0.42
CA GLY A 45 -50.50 -26.21 1.18
C GLY A 45 -49.59 -25.42 2.13
N GLU A 46 -49.49 -24.13 1.82
CA GLU A 46 -49.11 -23.07 2.72
C GLU A 46 -47.67 -23.01 3.16
N ARG A 47 -46.88 -22.25 2.38
CA ARG A 47 -45.73 -21.53 2.92
C ARG A 47 -46.32 -20.59 3.99
N PRO A 48 -45.78 -20.59 5.22
CA PRO A 48 -46.17 -19.56 6.17
C PRO A 48 -45.68 -18.24 5.58
N GLU A 49 -46.59 -17.37 5.17
CA GLU A 49 -46.36 -15.96 4.99
C GLU A 49 -45.68 -15.48 6.30
N ARG A 50 -44.45 -15.03 6.22
CA ARG A 50 -43.86 -14.29 7.30
C ARG A 50 -44.69 -13.03 7.43
N GLU A 51 -45.63 -13.04 8.36
CA GLU A 51 -46.37 -11.84 8.77
C GLU A 51 -45.33 -10.75 9.04
N ASP A 52 -45.31 -9.75 8.18
CA ASP A 52 -44.55 -8.54 8.34
C ASP A 52 -45.13 -7.80 9.57
N LYS A 53 -44.58 -8.12 10.76
CA LYS A 53 -44.97 -7.53 12.05
C LYS A 53 -44.59 -6.07 12.20
N ARG A 54 -44.19 -5.40 11.11
CA ARG A 54 -43.94 -3.96 11.12
C ARG A 54 -45.23 -3.24 11.43
N SER A 55 -45.22 -2.42 12.47
CA SER A 55 -46.37 -1.58 12.86
C SER A 55 -46.82 -0.75 11.66
N LEU A 56 -48.14 -0.56 11.50
CA LEU A 56 -48.70 0.35 10.48
C LEU A 56 -48.09 1.74 10.57
N PHE A 57 -47.68 2.13 11.75
CA PHE A 57 -46.94 3.39 11.99
C PHE A 57 -45.54 3.38 11.37
N GLN A 58 -44.80 2.26 11.42
CA GLN A 58 -43.52 2.10 10.74
C GLN A 58 -43.67 2.13 9.23
N LYS A 59 -44.69 1.50 8.69
CA LYS A 59 -45.01 1.55 7.23
C LYS A 59 -45.39 2.96 6.79
N LEU A 60 -46.09 3.71 7.64
CA LEU A 60 -46.42 5.10 7.36
C LEU A 60 -45.21 6.03 7.43
N VAL A 61 -44.31 5.82 8.38
CA VAL A 61 -43.04 6.57 8.47
C VAL A 61 -42.10 6.27 7.32
N GLU A 62 -42.01 5.01 6.90
CA GLU A 62 -41.24 4.57 5.73
C GLU A 62 -41.76 5.15 4.39
N PHE A 63 -43.11 5.34 4.29
CA PHE A 63 -43.75 6.02 3.18
C PHE A 63 -43.53 7.54 3.15
N ILE A 64 -43.38 8.16 4.33
CA ILE A 64 -43.16 9.62 4.48
C ILE A 64 -41.67 10.00 4.38
N ARG A 65 -40.75 9.08 4.71
CA ARG A 65 -39.32 9.20 4.51
C ARG A 65 -38.82 7.99 3.73
N PRO A 66 -38.88 8.01 2.40
CA PRO A 66 -38.17 7.02 1.61
C PRO A 66 -36.67 7.08 1.97
N GLY A 67 -36.05 5.92 2.10
CA GLY A 67 -34.58 5.85 2.26
C GLY A 67 -33.90 6.44 1.02
N PRO A 68 -32.56 6.66 1.09
CA PRO A 68 -31.84 7.22 -0.03
C PRO A 68 -31.97 6.33 -1.28
N ASP A 69 -32.42 6.93 -2.38
CA ASP A 69 -32.65 6.23 -3.65
C ASP A 69 -31.42 6.33 -4.59
N SER A 70 -30.38 7.09 -4.20
CA SER A 70 -29.15 7.28 -4.95
C SER A 70 -27.92 7.29 -4.03
N THR A 71 -26.74 7.11 -4.63
CA THR A 71 -25.45 7.21 -3.93
C THR A 71 -25.27 8.62 -3.34
N ASP A 72 -25.67 9.67 -4.07
CA ASP A 72 -25.57 11.04 -3.60
C ASP A 72 -26.46 11.32 -2.39
N GLU A 73 -27.70 10.80 -2.37
CA GLU A 73 -28.58 10.89 -1.20
C GLU A 73 -28.03 10.12 0.00
N LEU A 74 -27.39 8.96 -0.25
CA LEU A 74 -26.74 8.19 0.80
C LEU A 74 -25.56 8.95 1.39
N ILE A 75 -24.74 9.60 0.56
CA ILE A 75 -23.64 10.48 0.99
C ILE A 75 -24.19 11.64 1.84
N GLY A 76 -25.30 12.28 1.41
CA GLY A 76 -25.98 13.29 2.20
C GLY A 76 -26.44 12.79 3.57
N THR A 77 -26.95 11.54 3.64
CA THR A 77 -27.34 10.91 4.90
C THR A 77 -26.14 10.64 5.82
N LEU A 78 -24.97 10.31 5.25
CA LEU A 78 -23.73 10.14 6.03
C LEU A 78 -23.27 11.48 6.61
N ALA A 79 -23.38 12.59 5.86
CA ALA A 79 -23.06 13.91 6.38
C ALA A 79 -23.98 14.32 7.54
N GLU A 80 -25.31 14.05 7.43
CA GLU A 80 -26.25 14.26 8.55
C GLU A 80 -25.91 13.39 9.78
N ALA A 81 -25.40 12.18 9.57
CA ALA A 81 -25.00 11.29 10.65
C ALA A 81 -23.74 11.80 11.38
N GLU A 82 -22.81 12.41 10.67
CA GLU A 82 -21.64 13.10 11.24
C GLU A 82 -22.08 14.33 12.06
N ASP A 83 -22.91 15.20 11.48
CA ASP A 83 -23.43 16.39 12.16
C ASP A 83 -24.18 16.05 13.45
N ASN A 84 -24.82 14.87 13.53
CA ASN A 84 -25.50 14.36 14.71
C ASN A 84 -24.59 13.54 15.65
N GLU A 85 -23.27 13.53 15.44
CA GLU A 85 -22.28 12.79 16.24
C GLU A 85 -22.57 11.25 16.32
N VAL A 86 -23.22 10.67 15.30
CA VAL A 86 -23.47 9.22 15.20
C VAL A 86 -22.25 8.49 14.64
N ILE A 87 -21.52 9.14 13.74
CA ILE A 87 -20.24 8.69 13.19
C ILE A 87 -19.25 9.85 13.25
N ASP A 88 -17.95 9.54 13.31
CA ASP A 88 -16.89 10.53 13.20
C ASP A 88 -16.59 10.87 11.74
N ALA A 89 -15.86 11.97 11.53
CA ALA A 89 -15.49 12.46 10.20
C ALA A 89 -14.67 11.43 9.39
N GLU A 90 -13.76 10.72 10.05
CA GLU A 90 -12.92 9.70 9.42
C GLU A 90 -13.76 8.52 8.93
N SER A 91 -14.67 8.02 9.79
CA SER A 91 -15.61 6.96 9.40
C SER A 91 -16.50 7.38 8.22
N ARG A 92 -16.94 8.65 8.16
CA ARG A 92 -17.72 9.18 7.03
C ARG A 92 -16.90 9.13 5.75
N VAL A 93 -15.65 9.62 5.78
CA VAL A 93 -14.76 9.61 4.60
C VAL A 93 -14.53 8.21 4.07
N MET A 94 -14.28 7.22 4.96
CA MET A 94 -14.12 5.82 4.58
C MET A 94 -15.40 5.25 3.94
N LEU A 95 -16.57 5.53 4.52
CA LEU A 95 -17.86 5.07 3.97
C LEU A 95 -18.13 5.66 2.58
N GLU A 96 -17.85 6.95 2.38
CA GLU A 96 -17.91 7.59 1.07
C GLU A 96 -16.92 6.98 0.08
N GLY A 97 -15.70 6.65 0.54
CA GLY A 97 -14.68 5.96 -0.26
C GLY A 97 -15.19 4.60 -0.77
N VAL A 98 -15.82 3.81 0.10
CA VAL A 98 -16.43 2.51 -0.29
C VAL A 98 -17.51 2.70 -1.35
N LEU A 99 -18.34 3.74 -1.22
CA LEU A 99 -19.40 4.02 -2.19
C LEU A 99 -18.81 4.43 -3.55
N ARG A 100 -17.83 5.32 -3.56
CA ARG A 100 -17.13 5.78 -4.79
C ARG A 100 -16.40 4.65 -5.48
N MET A 101 -15.68 3.80 -4.73
CA MET A 101 -14.94 2.66 -5.27
C MET A 101 -15.84 1.68 -6.02
N ALA A 102 -17.15 1.63 -5.73
CA ALA A 102 -18.08 0.71 -6.39
C ALA A 102 -18.16 0.92 -7.91
N ASP A 103 -17.98 2.15 -8.36
CA ASP A 103 -18.05 2.55 -9.76
C ASP A 103 -16.68 2.71 -10.43
N MET A 104 -15.58 2.55 -9.66
CA MET A 104 -14.21 2.69 -10.15
C MET A 104 -13.67 1.40 -10.78
N THR A 105 -12.78 1.58 -11.74
CA THR A 105 -12.07 0.50 -12.44
C THR A 105 -10.57 0.50 -12.12
N ALA A 106 -9.87 -0.56 -12.53
CA ALA A 106 -8.42 -0.65 -12.39
C ALA A 106 -7.69 0.49 -13.11
N GLY A 107 -8.21 0.93 -14.25
CA GLY A 107 -7.66 2.08 -14.99
C GLY A 107 -7.71 3.40 -14.23
N ASP A 108 -8.73 3.59 -13.36
CA ASP A 108 -8.91 4.82 -12.60
C ASP A 108 -7.89 4.96 -11.43
N ALA A 109 -7.44 3.82 -10.87
CA ALA A 109 -6.57 3.78 -9.69
C ALA A 109 -5.14 3.27 -9.96
N MET A 110 -4.82 2.87 -11.20
CA MET A 110 -3.51 2.31 -11.55
C MET A 110 -2.39 3.35 -11.59
N VAL A 111 -1.18 2.91 -11.36
CA VAL A 111 0.02 3.62 -11.77
C VAL A 111 0.23 3.40 -13.26
N ALA A 112 0.12 4.45 -14.08
CA ALA A 112 0.24 4.36 -15.52
C ALA A 112 1.64 3.88 -15.98
N ALA A 113 1.71 3.14 -17.08
CA ALA A 113 2.92 2.49 -17.59
C ALA A 113 4.19 3.38 -17.65
N PRO A 114 4.15 4.68 -18.03
CA PRO A 114 5.33 5.54 -18.03
C PRO A 114 5.92 5.80 -16.65
N ARG A 115 5.11 5.66 -15.59
CA ARG A 115 5.49 5.91 -14.19
C ARG A 115 5.84 4.63 -13.42
N MET A 116 5.72 3.46 -14.05
CA MET A 116 6.05 2.18 -13.42
C MET A 116 7.54 2.05 -13.15
N ASP A 117 7.90 1.68 -11.93
CA ASP A 117 9.25 1.23 -11.60
C ASP A 117 9.38 -0.25 -11.95
N LEU A 118 10.23 -0.54 -12.92
CA LEU A 118 10.43 -1.87 -13.50
C LEU A 118 11.91 -2.28 -13.40
N LEU A 119 12.17 -3.57 -13.30
CA LEU A 119 13.54 -4.11 -13.35
C LEU A 119 13.78 -4.80 -14.69
N ASP A 120 14.91 -4.51 -15.31
CA ASP A 120 15.40 -5.24 -16.48
C ASP A 120 16.05 -6.54 -16.03
N ILE A 121 15.59 -7.68 -16.58
CA ILE A 121 16.16 -9.01 -16.25
C ILE A 121 17.61 -9.15 -16.69
N ASP A 122 18.00 -8.41 -17.74
CA ASP A 122 19.32 -8.48 -18.34
C ASP A 122 20.28 -7.40 -17.75
N ALA A 123 19.80 -6.54 -16.84
CA ALA A 123 20.62 -5.57 -16.11
C ALA A 123 21.53 -6.23 -15.07
N PRO A 124 22.71 -5.62 -14.78
CA PRO A 124 23.55 -6.03 -13.65
C PRO A 124 22.83 -6.04 -12.32
N TYR A 125 23.23 -6.94 -11.43
CA TYR A 125 22.62 -7.06 -10.08
C TYR A 125 22.69 -5.74 -9.29
N GLU A 126 23.82 -5.05 -9.38
CA GLU A 126 24.09 -3.79 -8.70
C GLU A 126 23.09 -2.69 -9.12
N ASP A 127 22.76 -2.61 -10.41
CA ASP A 127 21.82 -1.63 -10.95
C ASP A 127 20.39 -1.94 -10.47
N MET A 128 20.00 -3.21 -10.47
CA MET A 128 18.71 -3.63 -9.90
C MET A 128 18.61 -3.31 -8.42
N LEU A 129 19.69 -3.53 -7.67
CA LEU A 129 19.73 -3.24 -6.23
C LEU A 129 19.60 -1.75 -5.96
N LEU A 130 20.30 -0.90 -6.73
CA LEU A 130 20.20 0.55 -6.63
C LEU A 130 18.77 1.03 -6.86
N GLU A 131 18.11 0.48 -7.90
CA GLU A 131 16.72 0.84 -8.22
C GLU A 131 15.77 0.44 -7.09
N VAL A 132 15.94 -0.75 -6.53
CA VAL A 132 15.13 -1.22 -5.39
C VAL A 132 15.35 -0.37 -4.13
N ILE A 133 16.58 0.05 -3.86
CA ILE A 133 16.88 0.94 -2.74
C ILE A 133 16.29 2.33 -2.97
N ARG A 134 16.40 2.86 -4.19
CA ARG A 134 15.89 4.19 -4.56
C ARG A 134 14.37 4.31 -4.39
N THR A 135 13.65 3.27 -4.82
CA THR A 135 12.17 3.30 -4.85
C THR A 135 11.54 2.73 -3.59
N ALA A 136 12.27 1.90 -2.84
CA ALA A 136 11.83 1.23 -1.61
C ALA A 136 10.58 0.33 -1.76
N HIS A 137 10.19 -0.03 -3.00
CA HIS A 137 9.06 -0.92 -3.22
C HIS A 137 9.36 -2.36 -2.81
N SER A 138 8.34 -3.10 -2.41
CA SER A 138 8.47 -4.50 -2.03
C SER A 138 8.42 -5.48 -3.19
N ARG A 139 7.79 -5.08 -4.33
CA ARG A 139 7.54 -5.92 -5.51
C ARG A 139 7.80 -5.14 -6.76
N PHE A 140 8.52 -5.76 -7.69
CA PHE A 140 8.89 -5.16 -8.95
C PHE A 140 8.45 -6.03 -10.10
N PRO A 141 7.69 -5.51 -11.07
CA PRO A 141 7.54 -6.16 -12.37
C PRO A 141 8.91 -6.21 -13.07
N VAL A 142 9.23 -7.36 -13.62
CA VAL A 142 10.47 -7.60 -14.35
C VAL A 142 10.15 -7.76 -15.82
N TYR A 143 10.84 -7.01 -16.66
CA TYR A 143 10.68 -7.08 -18.11
C TYR A 143 11.93 -7.64 -18.80
N GLN A 144 11.76 -8.04 -20.05
CA GLN A 144 12.85 -8.50 -20.90
C GLN A 144 12.79 -7.85 -22.29
N GLY A 145 13.85 -7.13 -22.64
CA GLY A 145 13.93 -6.37 -23.89
C GLY A 145 13.05 -5.13 -23.87
N GLU A 146 11.80 -5.22 -24.32
CA GLU A 146 10.85 -4.10 -24.26
C GLU A 146 10.15 -4.00 -22.91
N ARG A 147 9.93 -2.78 -22.41
CA ARG A 147 9.31 -2.52 -21.10
C ARG A 147 7.90 -3.11 -20.95
N GLU A 148 7.20 -3.31 -22.08
CA GLU A 148 5.88 -3.94 -22.11
C GLU A 148 5.93 -5.46 -21.95
N ASN A 149 7.10 -6.09 -22.16
CA ASN A 149 7.27 -7.53 -22.06
C ASN A 149 7.55 -7.96 -20.62
N ILE A 150 6.55 -7.92 -19.77
CA ILE A 150 6.64 -8.32 -18.37
C ILE A 150 6.69 -9.84 -18.26
N ILE A 151 7.80 -10.38 -17.74
CA ILE A 151 8.05 -11.82 -17.59
C ILE A 151 7.76 -12.37 -16.20
N GLY A 152 7.51 -11.50 -15.21
CA GLY A 152 7.19 -11.91 -13.86
C GLY A 152 7.35 -10.78 -12.84
N ILE A 153 7.16 -11.13 -11.58
CA ILE A 153 7.30 -10.23 -10.42
C ILE A 153 8.46 -10.70 -9.54
N LEU A 154 9.41 -9.82 -9.26
CA LEU A 154 10.48 -10.04 -8.28
C LEU A 154 10.13 -9.39 -6.96
N MET A 155 10.36 -10.12 -5.87
CA MET A 155 10.28 -9.53 -4.53
C MET A 155 11.61 -8.87 -4.19
N ALA A 156 11.63 -7.64 -3.71
CA ALA A 156 12.85 -6.93 -3.29
C ALA A 156 13.71 -7.76 -2.32
N LYS A 157 13.09 -8.44 -1.37
CA LYS A 157 13.79 -9.34 -0.42
C LYS A 157 14.49 -10.54 -1.08
N ASP A 158 14.05 -10.95 -2.27
CA ASP A 158 14.66 -12.09 -2.95
C ASP A 158 16.03 -11.71 -3.58
N LEU A 159 16.31 -10.41 -3.79
CA LEU A 159 17.65 -9.93 -4.16
C LEU A 159 18.72 -10.26 -3.09
N LEU A 160 18.31 -10.32 -1.80
CA LEU A 160 19.24 -10.75 -0.74
C LEU A 160 19.72 -12.19 -0.91
N LYS A 161 18.96 -13.04 -1.59
CA LYS A 161 19.37 -14.41 -1.91
C LYS A 161 20.48 -14.41 -2.96
N LEU A 162 20.37 -13.53 -3.97
CA LEU A 162 21.40 -13.38 -5.01
C LEU A 162 22.72 -12.84 -4.44
N GLN A 163 22.66 -11.96 -3.44
CA GLN A 163 23.86 -11.50 -2.74
C GLN A 163 24.63 -12.63 -2.07
N ARG A 164 23.91 -13.64 -1.52
CA ARG A 164 24.51 -14.81 -0.83
C ARG A 164 24.92 -15.93 -1.78
N ALA A 165 24.26 -16.04 -2.92
CA ALA A 165 24.45 -17.08 -3.92
C ALA A 165 24.35 -16.45 -5.32
N PRO A 166 25.41 -15.77 -5.80
CA PRO A 166 25.43 -15.07 -7.09
C PRO A 166 25.19 -15.96 -8.30
N GLU A 167 25.40 -17.27 -8.14
CA GLU A 167 25.14 -18.30 -9.15
C GLU A 167 23.65 -18.59 -9.37
N LEU A 168 22.77 -18.13 -8.47
CA LEU A 168 21.32 -18.34 -8.64
C LEU A 168 20.81 -17.60 -9.87
N ASN A 169 20.02 -18.30 -10.67
CA ASN A 169 19.34 -17.69 -11.78
C ASN A 169 18.16 -16.84 -11.25
N ILE A 170 18.22 -15.52 -11.48
CA ILE A 170 17.17 -14.59 -11.08
C ILE A 170 15.79 -14.99 -11.64
N ARG A 171 15.73 -15.59 -12.84
CA ARG A 171 14.48 -16.09 -13.43
C ARG A 171 13.77 -17.13 -12.56
N ALA A 172 14.53 -17.91 -11.79
CA ALA A 172 13.96 -18.89 -10.87
C ALA A 172 13.31 -18.26 -9.63
N LEU A 173 13.58 -16.98 -9.35
CA LEU A 173 13.00 -16.20 -8.26
C LEU A 173 11.75 -15.45 -8.68
N LEU A 174 11.49 -15.33 -9.99
CA LEU A 174 10.31 -14.63 -10.50
C LEU A 174 9.04 -15.40 -10.17
N ARG A 175 8.03 -14.66 -9.76
CA ARG A 175 6.67 -15.15 -9.57
C ARG A 175 5.83 -14.79 -10.80
N PRO A 176 4.82 -15.59 -11.15
CA PRO A 176 3.91 -15.25 -12.23
C PRO A 176 3.26 -13.89 -11.98
N ALA A 177 3.23 -13.02 -13.00
CA ALA A 177 2.47 -11.78 -12.96
C ALA A 177 0.98 -12.09 -13.19
N ALA A 178 0.11 -11.43 -12.43
CA ALA A 178 -1.32 -11.41 -12.72
C ALA A 178 -1.60 -10.25 -13.68
N PHE A 179 -2.43 -10.48 -14.70
CA PHE A 179 -2.84 -9.47 -15.67
C PHE A 179 -4.34 -9.23 -15.53
N VAL A 180 -4.74 -7.96 -15.51
CA VAL A 180 -6.15 -7.54 -15.41
C VAL A 180 -6.45 -6.45 -16.43
N PRO A 181 -7.66 -6.41 -17.04
CA PRO A 181 -8.01 -5.32 -17.95
C PRO A 181 -8.26 -4.02 -17.20
N GLU A 182 -8.03 -2.87 -17.85
CA GLU A 182 -8.33 -1.54 -17.32
C GLU A 182 -9.76 -1.39 -16.81
N THR A 183 -10.71 -2.05 -17.49
CA THR A 183 -12.14 -2.02 -17.17
C THR A 183 -12.54 -2.89 -15.97
N LYS A 184 -11.60 -3.56 -15.33
CA LYS A 184 -11.86 -4.40 -14.16
C LYS A 184 -12.31 -3.55 -12.98
N GLY A 185 -13.53 -3.79 -12.47
CA GLY A 185 -14.03 -3.08 -11.30
C GLY A 185 -13.17 -3.33 -10.05
N LEU A 186 -12.90 -2.27 -9.28
CA LEU A 186 -12.01 -2.33 -8.10
C LEU A 186 -12.52 -3.29 -7.02
N ASN A 187 -13.84 -3.39 -6.83
CA ASN A 187 -14.44 -4.34 -5.89
C ASN A 187 -14.11 -5.80 -6.23
N ASP A 188 -14.15 -6.16 -7.52
CA ASP A 188 -13.82 -7.52 -7.97
C ASP A 188 -12.31 -7.76 -7.89
N LEU A 189 -11.51 -6.76 -8.24
CA LEU A 189 -10.06 -6.83 -8.12
C LEU A 189 -9.61 -7.02 -6.67
N LEU A 190 -10.22 -6.31 -5.72
CA LEU A 190 -9.93 -6.48 -4.28
C LEU A 190 -10.24 -7.90 -3.80
N ARG A 191 -11.36 -8.49 -4.27
CA ARG A 191 -11.69 -9.89 -3.96
C ARG A 191 -10.67 -10.86 -4.54
N GLU A 192 -10.20 -10.62 -5.77
CA GLU A 192 -9.15 -11.43 -6.40
C GLU A 192 -7.82 -11.33 -5.67
N PHE A 193 -7.38 -10.14 -5.28
CA PHE A 193 -6.17 -9.96 -4.48
C PHE A 193 -6.22 -10.76 -3.17
N ARG A 194 -7.34 -10.69 -2.46
CA ARG A 194 -7.54 -11.43 -1.21
C ARG A 194 -7.60 -12.94 -1.43
N GLY A 195 -8.28 -13.40 -2.49
CA GLY A 195 -8.44 -14.83 -2.81
C GLY A 195 -7.15 -15.49 -3.26
N ASN A 196 -6.40 -14.83 -4.13
CA ASN A 196 -5.18 -15.34 -4.75
C ASN A 196 -3.90 -15.01 -3.95
N ARG A 197 -4.02 -14.24 -2.88
CA ARG A 197 -2.87 -13.72 -2.10
C ARG A 197 -1.88 -12.95 -2.97
N ASN A 198 -2.36 -12.34 -4.04
CA ASN A 198 -1.60 -11.41 -4.86
C ASN A 198 -1.77 -10.00 -4.31
N HIS A 199 -0.73 -9.19 -4.44
CA HIS A 199 -0.74 -7.80 -3.98
C HIS A 199 -0.40 -6.82 -5.12
N LEU A 200 -0.16 -7.34 -6.32
CA LEU A 200 0.17 -6.56 -7.50
C LEU A 200 -0.38 -7.25 -8.74
N ALA A 201 -0.97 -6.49 -9.64
CA ALA A 201 -1.39 -6.91 -10.97
C ALA A 201 -0.90 -5.93 -12.03
N ILE A 202 -0.60 -6.45 -13.21
CA ILE A 202 -0.30 -5.64 -14.40
C ILE A 202 -1.62 -5.35 -15.08
N VAL A 203 -1.87 -4.07 -15.36
CA VAL A 203 -3.08 -3.62 -16.05
C VAL A 203 -2.80 -3.59 -17.54
N ILE A 204 -3.72 -4.13 -18.34
CA ILE A 204 -3.62 -4.20 -19.80
C ILE A 204 -4.80 -3.49 -20.46
N ASP A 205 -4.52 -2.86 -21.60
CA ASP A 205 -5.51 -2.24 -22.47
C ASP A 205 -6.29 -3.28 -23.30
N GLU A 206 -7.22 -2.83 -24.16
CA GLU A 206 -8.03 -3.66 -25.05
C GLU A 206 -7.22 -4.33 -26.16
N PHE A 207 -5.97 -3.90 -26.39
CA PHE A 207 -5.03 -4.47 -27.35
C PHE A 207 -4.06 -5.47 -26.71
N GLY A 208 -4.14 -5.65 -25.38
CA GLY A 208 -3.24 -6.50 -24.60
C GLY A 208 -1.88 -5.87 -24.28
N ARG A 209 -1.74 -4.57 -24.44
CA ARG A 209 -0.52 -3.81 -24.07
C ARG A 209 -0.55 -3.45 -22.60
N VAL A 210 0.60 -3.30 -21.99
CA VAL A 210 0.71 -2.86 -20.60
C VAL A 210 0.31 -1.38 -20.50
N ALA A 211 -0.80 -1.12 -19.83
CA ALA A 211 -1.32 0.21 -19.54
C ALA A 211 -0.79 0.75 -18.21
N GLY A 212 -0.54 -0.16 -17.24
CA GLY A 212 -0.05 0.23 -15.93
C GLY A 212 0.14 -0.97 -14.99
N LEU A 213 0.28 -0.67 -13.71
CA LEU A 213 0.19 -1.64 -12.63
C LEU A 213 -0.77 -1.13 -11.55
N ILE A 214 -1.33 -2.05 -10.78
CA ILE A 214 -2.16 -1.73 -9.64
C ILE A 214 -1.84 -2.66 -8.48
N THR A 215 -1.77 -2.12 -7.27
CA THR A 215 -1.54 -2.87 -6.05
C THR A 215 -2.80 -2.94 -5.19
N ILE A 216 -2.80 -3.81 -4.19
CA ILE A 216 -3.90 -3.87 -3.22
C ILE A 216 -3.92 -2.60 -2.38
N GLU A 217 -2.75 -2.02 -2.15
CA GLU A 217 -2.56 -0.76 -1.45
C GLU A 217 -3.27 0.39 -2.20
N ASP A 218 -3.11 0.51 -3.53
CA ASP A 218 -3.80 1.51 -4.36
C ASP A 218 -5.34 1.37 -4.28
N VAL A 219 -5.84 0.14 -4.22
CA VAL A 219 -7.29 -0.12 -4.07
C VAL A 219 -7.79 0.27 -2.69
N LEU A 220 -7.03 -0.02 -1.63
CA LEU A 220 -7.40 0.33 -0.26
C LEU A 220 -7.34 1.84 -0.04
N GLU A 221 -6.41 2.53 -0.68
CA GLU A 221 -6.31 3.99 -0.65
C GLU A 221 -7.60 4.68 -1.14
N GLN A 222 -8.32 4.08 -2.11
CA GLN A 222 -9.61 4.62 -2.56
C GLN A 222 -10.70 4.56 -1.48
N ILE A 223 -10.54 3.69 -0.47
CA ILE A 223 -11.48 3.57 0.66
C ILE A 223 -11.06 4.46 1.81
N VAL A 224 -9.80 4.32 2.24
CA VAL A 224 -9.28 4.93 3.47
C VAL A 224 -8.83 6.37 3.23
N GLY A 225 -8.62 6.76 1.96
CA GLY A 225 -7.91 7.97 1.60
C GLY A 225 -6.40 7.76 1.72
N GLU A 226 -5.63 8.83 1.62
CA GLU A 226 -4.19 8.75 1.87
C GLU A 226 -3.99 8.22 3.29
N ILE A 227 -3.40 7.03 3.42
CA ILE A 227 -3.00 6.49 4.72
C ILE A 227 -1.87 7.39 5.18
N GLU A 228 -2.13 8.14 6.26
CA GLU A 228 -1.08 8.90 6.92
C GLU A 228 0.06 7.93 7.27
N ASP A 229 1.28 8.23 6.82
CA ASP A 229 2.46 7.42 7.11
C ASP A 229 2.66 7.41 8.63
N GLU A 230 3.22 6.32 9.19
CA GLU A 230 3.56 6.19 10.62
C GLU A 230 4.37 7.38 11.15
N PHE A 231 4.86 8.22 10.24
CA PHE A 231 5.59 9.46 10.49
C PHE A 231 4.71 10.72 10.38
N ASP A 232 3.41 10.60 10.06
CA ASP A 232 2.49 11.73 10.07
C ASP A 232 2.01 11.96 11.50
N ILE A 233 2.74 12.83 12.20
CA ILE A 233 2.40 13.30 13.54
C ILE A 233 1.15 14.18 13.41
N PRO A 234 0.15 14.05 14.31
CA PRO A 234 -1.05 14.88 14.31
C PRO A 234 -0.72 16.37 14.27
N GLU A 235 -1.53 17.15 13.56
CA GLU A 235 -1.34 18.62 13.39
C GLU A 235 -1.28 19.39 14.71
N ASP A 236 -1.75 18.80 15.80
CA ASP A 236 -1.78 19.38 17.14
C ASP A 236 -0.41 19.42 17.86
N GLU A 237 0.63 18.77 17.35
CA GLU A 237 1.94 18.70 18.03
C GLU A 237 2.96 19.77 17.60
N GLY A 238 2.67 20.61 16.59
CA GLY A 238 3.52 21.74 16.17
C GLY A 238 4.09 21.61 14.76
N ASP A 239 4.88 22.61 14.35
CA ASP A 239 5.36 22.75 12.97
C ASP A 239 6.79 22.26 12.75
N ILE A 240 7.59 22.11 13.82
CA ILE A 240 9.03 21.78 13.77
C ILE A 240 9.35 20.72 14.81
N PHE A 241 9.85 19.56 14.36
CA PHE A 241 10.19 18.41 15.20
C PHE A 241 11.65 18.02 15.05
N GLY A 242 12.33 17.78 16.16
CA GLY A 242 13.69 17.24 16.16
C GLY A 242 13.69 15.74 15.81
N LEU A 243 14.42 15.36 14.78
CA LEU A 243 14.71 13.97 14.42
C LEU A 243 16.09 13.55 14.93
N ALA A 244 16.48 12.29 14.71
CA ALA A 244 17.84 11.84 14.97
C ALA A 244 18.86 12.60 14.10
N ASP A 245 20.14 12.57 14.50
CA ASP A 245 21.28 13.08 13.72
C ASP A 245 21.25 14.59 13.39
N ARG A 246 20.72 15.43 14.31
CA ARG A 246 20.61 16.88 14.11
C ARG A 246 19.81 17.28 12.88
N THR A 247 18.86 16.45 12.48
CA THR A 247 17.89 16.77 11.44
C THR A 247 16.56 17.12 12.08
N TYR A 248 15.73 17.87 11.35
CA TYR A 248 14.43 18.32 11.81
C TYR A 248 13.39 18.03 10.72
N ARG A 249 12.19 17.72 11.15
CA ARG A 249 11.02 17.69 10.27
C ARG A 249 10.31 19.02 10.42
N VAL A 250 10.03 19.68 9.32
CA VAL A 250 9.40 21.01 9.29
C VAL A 250 8.19 20.96 8.37
N SER A 251 7.03 21.45 8.85
CA SER A 251 5.83 21.57 8.02
C SER A 251 6.03 22.61 6.91
N GLY A 252 5.48 22.33 5.72
CA GLY A 252 5.48 23.30 4.62
C GLY A 252 4.69 24.59 4.94
N ASP A 253 3.71 24.49 5.83
CA ASP A 253 2.87 25.60 6.27
C ASP A 253 3.49 26.41 7.41
N THR A 254 4.68 26.02 7.89
CA THR A 254 5.40 26.74 8.96
C THR A 254 5.74 28.17 8.50
N PRO A 255 5.39 29.20 9.30
CA PRO A 255 5.80 30.56 9.03
C PRO A 255 7.32 30.72 8.93
N ILE A 256 7.79 31.53 7.99
CA ILE A 256 9.23 31.74 7.74
C ILE A 256 9.95 32.26 8.98
N GLU A 257 9.31 33.16 9.73
CA GLU A 257 9.86 33.72 10.97
C GLU A 257 10.13 32.64 12.01
N ARG A 258 9.25 31.64 12.09
CA ARG A 258 9.39 30.52 13.03
C ARG A 258 10.52 29.59 12.64
N VAL A 259 10.74 29.37 11.34
CA VAL A 259 11.91 28.63 10.84
C VAL A 259 13.18 29.42 11.12
N ALA A 260 13.18 30.73 10.87
CA ALA A 260 14.30 31.61 11.17
C ALA A 260 14.69 31.58 12.65
N GLU A 261 13.70 31.65 13.53
CA GLU A 261 13.93 31.59 15.02
C GLU A 261 14.47 30.21 15.45
N ALA A 262 13.84 29.12 15.00
CA ALA A 262 14.20 27.74 15.37
C ALA A 262 15.63 27.38 14.96
N PHE A 263 16.05 27.84 13.79
CA PHE A 263 17.37 27.52 13.24
C PHE A 263 18.37 28.65 13.44
N GLY A 264 17.98 29.81 13.97
CA GLY A 264 18.87 30.98 14.20
C GLY A 264 19.50 31.50 12.90
N VAL A 265 18.75 31.49 11.81
CA VAL A 265 19.16 31.95 10.47
C VAL A 265 18.21 33.02 9.97
N THR A 266 18.66 33.87 9.05
CA THR A 266 17.78 34.80 8.35
C THR A 266 17.31 34.05 7.07
N VAL A 267 16.03 33.73 7.00
CA VAL A 267 15.45 33.06 5.83
C VAL A 267 14.91 34.13 4.89
N GLN A 268 15.50 34.24 3.71
CA GLN A 268 15.09 35.16 2.65
C GLN A 268 15.18 34.46 1.29
N GLY A 269 14.26 34.76 0.39
CA GLY A 269 14.31 34.32 -1.00
C GLY A 269 15.36 35.05 -1.82
N SER A 270 15.55 34.61 -3.05
CA SER A 270 16.48 35.24 -4.00
C SER A 270 16.03 36.63 -4.42
N ASP A 271 14.74 36.94 -4.35
CA ASP A 271 14.19 38.27 -4.58
C ASP A 271 13.76 38.92 -3.26
N PRO A 272 14.44 40.01 -2.86
CA PRO A 272 14.16 40.71 -1.60
C PRO A 272 12.82 41.47 -1.61
N ASP A 273 12.24 41.73 -2.80
CA ASP A 273 10.97 42.44 -2.93
C ASP A 273 9.75 41.49 -2.81
N GLU A 274 9.98 40.18 -2.84
CA GLU A 274 8.91 39.19 -2.68
C GLU A 274 8.84 38.70 -1.22
N THR A 275 7.62 38.63 -0.69
CA THR A 275 7.33 38.15 0.66
C THR A 275 6.53 36.85 0.60
N PHE A 276 6.93 35.89 1.40
CA PHE A 276 6.24 34.60 1.53
C PHE A 276 5.86 34.39 2.99
N ASP A 277 4.65 33.87 3.21
CA ASP A 277 4.17 33.62 4.57
C ASP A 277 4.74 32.30 5.13
N THR A 278 4.94 31.29 4.25
CA THR A 278 5.34 29.94 4.65
C THR A 278 6.60 29.47 3.96
N ILE A 279 7.32 28.55 4.63
CA ILE A 279 8.55 27.96 4.08
C ILE A 279 8.29 27.13 2.81
N GLY A 280 7.13 26.45 2.74
CA GLY A 280 6.72 25.69 1.55
C GLY A 280 6.50 26.59 0.32
N GLY A 281 5.87 27.75 0.52
CA GLY A 281 5.68 28.75 -0.51
C GLY A 281 7.00 29.32 -1.03
N LEU A 282 7.90 29.68 -0.13
CA LEU A 282 9.22 30.17 -0.48
C LEU A 282 10.03 29.13 -1.28
N ILE A 283 10.09 27.88 -0.83
CA ILE A 283 10.86 26.83 -1.51
C ILE A 283 10.27 26.50 -2.87
N ALA A 284 8.94 26.45 -2.99
CA ALA A 284 8.29 26.23 -4.30
C ALA A 284 8.61 27.34 -5.29
N HIS A 285 8.66 28.59 -4.82
CA HIS A 285 9.05 29.75 -5.65
C HIS A 285 10.51 29.64 -6.10
N GLU A 286 11.44 29.39 -5.17
CA GLU A 286 12.88 29.25 -5.45
C GLU A 286 13.18 28.10 -6.43
N MET A 287 12.41 27.02 -6.39
CA MET A 287 12.52 25.91 -7.32
C MET A 287 11.80 26.14 -8.65
N GLY A 288 10.92 27.17 -8.74
CA GLY A 288 10.16 27.48 -9.93
C GLY A 288 9.04 26.47 -10.26
N HIS A 289 8.76 25.53 -9.39
CA HIS A 289 7.69 24.53 -9.47
C HIS A 289 7.33 23.98 -8.10
N VAL A 290 6.19 23.30 -8.01
CA VAL A 290 5.84 22.56 -6.78
C VAL A 290 6.82 21.39 -6.61
N PRO A 291 7.62 21.38 -5.53
CA PRO A 291 8.64 20.36 -5.33
C PRO A 291 8.04 18.97 -5.15
N LYS A 292 8.72 17.94 -5.68
CA LYS A 292 8.32 16.55 -5.54
C LYS A 292 9.07 15.86 -4.41
N ARG A 293 8.53 14.77 -3.89
CA ARG A 293 9.18 13.95 -2.87
C ARG A 293 10.60 13.56 -3.31
N GLY A 294 11.57 13.77 -2.41
CA GLY A 294 12.99 13.50 -2.64
C GLY A 294 13.76 14.66 -3.28
N GLU A 295 13.10 15.67 -3.81
CA GLU A 295 13.79 16.88 -4.28
C GLU A 295 14.36 17.67 -3.10
N HIS A 296 15.43 18.40 -3.34
CA HIS A 296 16.14 19.11 -2.30
C HIS A 296 16.59 20.50 -2.77
N LEU A 297 16.69 21.41 -1.82
CA LEU A 297 17.18 22.77 -2.01
C LEU A 297 18.06 23.18 -0.84
N GLN A 298 19.13 23.93 -1.11
CA GLN A 298 19.92 24.60 -0.08
C GLN A 298 19.58 26.10 -0.07
N LEU A 299 19.09 26.60 1.05
CA LEU A 299 18.73 27.99 1.22
C LEU A 299 19.13 28.48 2.62
N CYS A 300 19.77 29.65 2.68
CA CYS A 300 20.17 30.31 3.93
C CYS A 300 20.94 29.41 4.92
N GLY A 301 21.84 28.54 4.42
CA GLY A 301 22.63 27.63 5.26
C GLY A 301 21.86 26.41 5.78
N LEU A 302 20.64 26.22 5.31
CA LEU A 302 19.81 25.03 5.57
C LEU A 302 19.68 24.18 4.32
N HIS A 303 19.66 22.87 4.49
CA HIS A 303 19.39 21.88 3.46
C HIS A 303 18.00 21.29 3.69
N PHE A 304 17.10 21.54 2.74
CA PHE A 304 15.73 21.05 2.73
C PHE A 304 15.61 19.85 1.79
N VAL A 305 15.02 18.78 2.25
CA VAL A 305 14.66 17.61 1.44
C VAL A 305 13.15 17.40 1.56
N VAL A 306 12.44 17.33 0.46
CA VAL A 306 10.99 17.12 0.44
C VAL A 306 10.67 15.69 0.86
N LEU A 307 9.95 15.54 1.97
CA LEU A 307 9.49 14.24 2.47
C LEU A 307 8.14 13.88 1.89
N HIS A 308 7.20 14.85 1.88
CA HIS A 308 5.83 14.60 1.48
C HIS A 308 5.23 15.82 0.79
N THR A 309 4.38 15.58 -0.23
CA THR A 309 3.62 16.62 -0.95
C THR A 309 2.15 16.20 -1.01
N LYS A 310 1.23 17.14 -0.79
CA LYS A 310 -0.22 16.92 -0.81
C LYS A 310 -0.93 18.12 -1.42
N GLY A 311 -1.91 17.88 -2.30
CA GLY A 311 -2.74 18.95 -2.85
C GLY A 311 -1.97 20.01 -3.65
N GLY A 312 -0.80 19.69 -4.22
CA GLY A 312 0.03 20.66 -4.94
C GLY A 312 0.91 21.53 -4.06
N ALA A 313 1.06 21.20 -2.77
CA ALA A 313 1.95 21.86 -1.83
C ALA A 313 2.87 20.86 -1.12
N VAL A 314 4.01 21.33 -0.61
CA VAL A 314 4.86 20.47 0.23
C VAL A 314 4.29 20.46 1.64
N ARG A 315 4.00 19.26 2.14
CA ARG A 315 3.50 19.06 3.49
C ARG A 315 4.63 19.00 4.52
N TRP A 316 5.72 18.30 4.19
CA TRP A 316 6.83 18.11 5.11
C TRP A 316 8.20 18.17 4.43
N PHE A 317 9.12 18.83 5.11
CA PHE A 317 10.55 18.84 4.78
C PHE A 317 11.37 18.14 5.86
N LYS A 318 12.44 17.46 5.46
CA LYS A 318 13.57 17.15 6.34
C LYS A 318 14.58 18.29 6.20
N VAL A 319 14.92 18.93 7.30
CA VAL A 319 15.81 20.07 7.32
C VAL A 319 17.06 19.74 8.14
N SER A 320 18.23 20.08 7.61
CA SER A 320 19.51 19.99 8.30
C SER A 320 20.32 21.26 8.07
N ARG A 321 21.24 21.56 8.96
CA ARG A 321 22.23 22.63 8.70
C ARG A 321 23.26 22.14 7.71
N VAL A 322 23.64 23.00 6.80
CA VAL A 322 24.77 22.73 5.91
C VAL A 322 26.05 22.93 6.74
N ASP A 323 26.73 21.83 7.05
CA ASP A 323 28.04 21.89 7.68
C ASP A 323 29.03 22.51 6.69
N GLU A 324 29.74 23.58 7.08
CA GLU A 324 30.76 24.29 6.27
C GLU A 324 31.90 23.38 5.79
N ASN A 325 31.97 22.14 6.25
CA ASN A 325 33.04 21.18 5.95
C ASN A 325 32.73 20.22 4.77
N SER A 326 31.54 20.32 4.11
CA SER A 326 31.15 19.46 2.96
C SER A 326 31.38 20.12 1.60
N ALA A 327 31.96 21.32 1.52
CA ALA A 327 32.21 22.02 0.26
C ALA A 327 33.60 21.74 -0.35
N ALA A 328 34.32 20.74 0.17
CA ALA A 328 35.67 20.38 -0.29
C ALA A 328 35.82 18.84 -0.40
N ALA A 329 35.03 18.20 -1.26
CA ALA A 329 35.29 16.83 -1.72
C ALA A 329 34.74 16.64 -3.13
#